data_ee6a3ad2b7f377c2f2fe457f828ed282
#
_entry.id   ee6a3ad2b7f377c2f2fe457f828ed282
#
_cell.length_a   1.000
_cell.length_b   1.000
_cell.length_c   1.000
_cell.angle_alpha   90.00
_cell.angle_beta   90.00
_cell.angle_gamma   90.00
#
_symmetry.space_group_name_H-M   'P 1'
#
loop_
_entity.id
_entity.type
_entity.pdbx_description
1 polymer ?
#
loop_
_entity_poly.entity_id
_entity_poly.type
_entity_poly.pdbx_seq_one_letter_code
_entity_poly.pdbx_strand_id
1 'polypeptide(L)'
;MFSCHSPKRLGRPSRDEAERISDHVLDTAARLFAERGYAATSIAAIASAAKVGKHTVYRRYPDKSDLFRAVVHRKADQILIGGLEDRTEPRSNLEALRALAHRAALAAVSPDMLSIYQLKVGEAKQFPEIASI
;
A
#
# COMPACT_ATOMS: atom_id res chain seq x y z
N MET A 1 50.16 4.40 8.54
CA MET A 1 49.02 5.08 7.89
C MET A 1 47.77 4.36 8.31
N PHE A 2 47.06 4.91 9.28
CA PHE A 2 45.81 4.32 9.76
C PHE A 2 44.64 5.07 9.14
N SER A 3 43.89 4.38 8.23
CA SER A 3 42.63 4.89 7.70
C SER A 3 41.58 4.81 8.82
N CYS A 4 41.24 5.93 9.39
CA CYS A 4 40.10 6.06 10.29
C CYS A 4 38.84 5.89 9.47
N HIS A 5 38.29 4.67 9.46
CA HIS A 5 36.90 4.43 9.04
C HIS A 5 36.00 4.91 10.17
N SER A 6 35.55 6.14 10.08
CA SER A 6 34.48 6.63 10.94
C SER A 6 33.26 5.75 10.74
N PRO A 7 32.66 5.19 11.81
CA PRO A 7 31.39 4.48 11.68
C PRO A 7 30.34 5.49 11.19
N LYS A 8 29.75 5.22 10.05
CA LYS A 8 28.55 5.93 9.56
C LYS A 8 27.56 5.95 10.71
N ARG A 9 27.38 7.09 11.34
CA ARG A 9 26.25 7.31 12.27
C ARG A 9 24.99 6.95 11.50
N LEU A 10 24.30 5.92 11.96
CA LEU A 10 22.91 5.65 11.55
C LEU A 10 22.09 6.84 12.02
N GLY A 11 22.09 7.92 11.21
CA GLY A 11 21.20 9.04 11.38
C GLY A 11 19.76 8.56 11.17
N ARG A 12 18.83 9.20 11.86
CA ARG A 12 17.39 9.05 11.62
C ARG A 12 17.16 9.06 10.10
N PRO A 13 16.45 8.07 9.53
CA PRO A 13 16.17 8.04 8.10
C PRO A 13 15.63 9.38 7.63
N SER A 14 16.11 9.86 6.48
CA SER A 14 15.53 11.06 5.86
C SER A 14 14.05 10.83 5.63
N ARG A 15 13.26 11.90 5.51
CA ARG A 15 11.81 11.79 5.26
C ARG A 15 11.54 10.92 4.03
N ASP A 16 12.32 11.11 2.98
CA ASP A 16 12.23 10.33 1.74
C ASP A 16 12.56 8.84 1.94
N GLU A 17 13.54 8.53 2.78
CA GLU A 17 13.89 7.15 3.11
C GLU A 17 12.80 6.48 3.94
N ALA A 18 12.20 7.21 4.88
CA ALA A 18 11.07 6.71 5.68
C ALA A 18 9.82 6.46 4.80
N GLU A 19 9.59 7.29 3.78
CA GLU A 19 8.51 7.10 2.80
C GLU A 19 8.76 5.87 1.92
N ARG A 20 9.97 5.68 1.39
CA ARG A 20 10.35 4.49 0.62
C ARG A 20 10.19 3.20 1.42
N ILE A 21 10.60 3.20 2.68
CA ILE A 21 10.41 2.06 3.58
C ILE A 21 8.91 1.77 3.77
N SER A 22 8.12 2.80 3.98
CA SER A 22 6.66 2.67 4.10
C SER A 22 6.04 2.08 2.85
N ASP A 23 6.40 2.58 1.70
CA ASP A 23 5.93 2.10 0.41
C ASP A 23 6.26 0.63 0.20
N HIS A 24 7.49 0.24 0.50
CA HIS A 24 7.93 -1.14 0.40
C HIS A 24 7.19 -2.07 1.37
N VAL A 25 6.90 -1.60 2.59
CA VAL A 25 6.09 -2.35 3.57
C VAL A 25 4.66 -2.55 3.06
N LEU A 26 4.04 -1.49 2.50
CA LEU A 26 2.67 -1.57 1.97
C LEU A 26 2.56 -2.49 0.75
N ASP A 27 3.54 -2.45 -0.17
CA ASP A 27 3.57 -3.35 -1.33
C ASP A 27 3.77 -4.82 -0.90
N THR A 28 4.64 -5.07 0.08
CA THR A 28 4.84 -6.40 0.65
C THR A 28 3.58 -6.90 1.37
N ALA A 29 2.92 -6.02 2.13
CA ALA A 29 1.67 -6.33 2.82
C ALA A 29 0.54 -6.66 1.84
N ALA A 30 0.39 -5.86 0.77
CA ALA A 30 -0.59 -6.11 -0.29
C ALA A 30 -0.44 -7.50 -0.90
N ARG A 31 0.80 -7.87 -1.23
CA ARG A 31 1.11 -9.19 -1.78
C ARG A 31 0.78 -10.32 -0.80
N LEU A 32 1.20 -10.22 0.45
CA LEU A 32 0.94 -11.26 1.46
C LEU A 32 -0.54 -11.39 1.80
N PHE A 33 -1.28 -10.29 1.88
CA PHE A 33 -2.73 -10.34 2.06
C PHE A 33 -3.43 -11.00 0.88
N ALA A 34 -3.02 -10.72 -0.35
CA ALA A 34 -3.58 -11.35 -1.54
C ALA A 34 -3.26 -12.85 -1.62
N GLU A 35 -2.04 -13.26 -1.25
CA GLU A 35 -1.58 -14.66 -1.32
C GLU A 35 -2.13 -15.53 -0.19
N ARG A 36 -2.24 -15.00 1.03
CA ARG A 36 -2.51 -15.77 2.25
C ARG A 36 -3.82 -15.42 2.93
N GLY A 37 -4.46 -14.33 2.54
CA GLY A 37 -5.60 -13.76 3.24
C GLY A 37 -5.21 -12.90 4.44
N TYR A 38 -6.20 -12.17 4.96
CA TYR A 38 -6.01 -11.27 6.11
C TYR A 38 -5.71 -12.04 7.39
N ALA A 39 -6.47 -13.12 7.67
CA ALA A 39 -6.33 -13.90 8.89
C ALA A 39 -4.94 -14.53 9.04
N ALA A 40 -4.41 -15.12 7.96
CA ALA A 40 -3.14 -15.83 7.95
C ALA A 40 -1.91 -14.92 7.83
N THR A 41 -2.10 -13.61 7.68
CA THR A 41 -1.01 -12.65 7.55
C THR A 41 -0.84 -11.87 8.84
N SER A 42 0.38 -11.85 9.40
CA SER A 42 0.72 -11.07 10.60
C SER A 42 1.65 -9.90 10.23
N ILE A 43 1.62 -8.84 11.06
CA ILE A 43 2.57 -7.72 10.93
C ILE A 43 4.02 -8.23 11.02
N ALA A 44 4.28 -9.22 11.86
CA ALA A 44 5.61 -9.83 11.99
C ALA A 44 6.06 -10.51 10.69
N ALA A 45 5.17 -11.23 10.01
CA ALA A 45 5.46 -11.86 8.72
C ALA A 45 5.71 -10.81 7.62
N ILE A 46 4.94 -9.71 7.63
CA ILE A 46 5.13 -8.60 6.68
C ILE A 46 6.48 -7.91 6.92
N ALA A 47 6.83 -7.60 8.17
CA ALA A 47 8.10 -6.98 8.52
C ALA A 47 9.29 -7.86 8.10
N SER A 48 9.20 -9.17 8.35
CA SER A 48 10.20 -10.14 7.94
C SER A 48 10.37 -10.20 6.41
N ALA A 49 9.26 -10.29 5.67
CA ALA A 49 9.27 -10.33 4.21
C ALA A 49 9.78 -9.02 3.59
N ALA A 50 9.46 -7.88 4.18
CA ALA A 50 9.95 -6.57 3.77
C ALA A 50 11.38 -6.28 4.23
N LYS A 51 12.00 -7.16 5.04
CA LYS A 51 13.33 -6.99 5.64
C LYS A 51 13.47 -5.69 6.45
N VAL A 52 12.42 -5.34 7.19
CA VAL A 52 12.41 -4.20 8.11
C VAL A 52 12.16 -4.68 9.53
N GLY A 53 12.59 -3.89 10.52
CA GLY A 53 12.32 -4.21 11.92
C GLY A 53 10.83 -4.14 12.24
N LYS A 54 10.30 -5.07 13.04
CA LYS A 54 8.91 -5.06 13.51
C LYS A 54 8.53 -3.71 14.16
N HIS A 55 9.44 -3.16 14.95
CA HIS A 55 9.23 -1.88 15.62
C HIS A 55 8.98 -0.73 14.62
N THR A 56 9.65 -0.76 13.47
CA THR A 56 9.47 0.23 12.40
C THR A 56 8.05 0.16 11.83
N VAL A 57 7.52 -1.04 11.65
CA VAL A 57 6.15 -1.25 11.15
C VAL A 57 5.11 -0.86 12.22
N TYR A 58 5.25 -1.34 13.47
CA TYR A 58 4.32 -1.04 14.56
C TYR A 58 4.26 0.44 14.93
N ARG A 59 5.34 1.16 14.79
CA ARG A 59 5.35 2.61 15.03
C ARG A 59 4.42 3.36 14.07
N ARG A 60 4.26 2.88 12.85
CA ARG A 60 3.44 3.53 11.82
C ARG A 60 2.05 2.92 11.71
N TYR A 61 1.95 1.63 11.94
CA TYR A 61 0.71 0.86 11.86
C TYR A 61 0.55 0.05 13.16
N PRO A 62 -0.13 0.61 14.16
CA PRO A 62 -0.26 -0.02 15.49
C PRO A 62 -0.90 -1.40 15.46
N ASP A 63 -1.83 -1.61 14.55
CA ASP A 63 -2.49 -2.90 14.35
C ASP A 63 -2.58 -3.32 12.87
N LYS A 64 -3.02 -4.55 12.65
CA LYS A 64 -3.14 -5.15 11.31
C LYS A 64 -4.22 -4.48 10.47
N SER A 65 -5.29 -3.99 11.08
CA SER A 65 -6.37 -3.31 10.38
C SER A 65 -5.93 -1.93 9.85
N ASP A 66 -5.12 -1.20 10.61
CA ASP A 66 -4.51 0.06 10.16
C ASP A 66 -3.57 -0.17 8.97
N LEU A 67 -2.77 -1.23 9.03
CA LEU A 67 -1.90 -1.60 7.92
C LEU A 67 -2.71 -2.00 6.68
N PHE A 68 -3.77 -2.78 6.86
CA PHE A 68 -4.65 -3.19 5.76
C PHE A 68 -5.35 -1.98 5.13
N ARG A 69 -5.87 -1.05 5.96
CA ARG A 69 -6.47 0.22 5.48
C ARG A 69 -5.48 1.02 4.64
N ALA A 70 -4.24 1.16 5.09
CA ALA A 70 -3.20 1.85 4.34
C ALA A 70 -2.88 1.15 3.00
N VAL A 71 -2.89 -0.17 2.96
CA VAL A 71 -2.73 -0.95 1.71
C VAL A 71 -3.87 -0.66 0.72
N VAL A 72 -5.12 -0.65 1.19
CA VAL A 72 -6.29 -0.36 0.35
C VAL A 72 -6.20 1.06 -0.22
N HIS A 73 -5.91 2.06 0.62
CA HIS A 73 -5.74 3.45 0.17
C HIS A 73 -4.62 3.58 -0.87
N ARG A 74 -3.45 3.00 -0.60
CA ARG A 74 -2.33 3.05 -1.54
C ARG A 74 -2.67 2.41 -2.88
N LYS A 75 -3.36 1.28 -2.90
CA LYS A 75 -3.80 0.64 -4.14
C LYS A 75 -4.82 1.49 -4.90
N ALA A 76 -5.76 2.10 -4.20
CA ALA A 76 -6.71 3.03 -4.82
C ALA A 76 -5.99 4.23 -5.44
N ASP A 77 -5.04 4.84 -4.72
CA ASP A 77 -4.23 5.96 -5.21
C ASP A 77 -3.41 5.57 -6.44
N GLN A 78 -2.76 4.41 -6.44
CA GLN A 78 -1.98 3.90 -7.58
C GLN A 78 -2.85 3.74 -8.84
N ILE A 79 -4.07 3.25 -8.67
CA ILE A 79 -5.02 3.07 -9.78
C ILE A 79 -5.49 4.44 -10.31
N LEU A 80 -5.79 5.39 -9.43
CA LEU A 80 -6.23 6.73 -9.80
C LEU A 80 -5.10 7.52 -10.47
N ILE A 81 -3.88 7.46 -9.93
CA ILE A 81 -2.72 8.22 -10.41
C ILE A 81 -2.13 7.59 -11.67
N GLY A 82 -2.01 6.26 -11.74
CA GLY A 82 -1.50 5.55 -12.91
C GLY A 82 -2.32 5.80 -14.18
N GLY A 83 -3.59 6.17 -14.02
CA GLY A 83 -4.41 6.64 -15.12
C GLY A 83 -4.17 8.11 -15.55
N LEU A 84 -3.38 8.87 -14.79
CA LEU A 84 -3.08 10.29 -15.13
C LEU A 84 -1.84 10.46 -16.02
N GLU A 85 -1.03 9.42 -16.19
CA GLU A 85 0.20 9.47 -16.99
C GLU A 85 -0.06 9.44 -18.52
N ASP A 86 -1.24 9.00 -18.95
CA ASP A 86 -1.65 9.05 -20.37
C ASP A 86 -2.36 10.39 -20.66
N ARG A 87 -1.59 11.47 -20.56
CA ARG A 87 -2.08 12.84 -20.76
C ARG A 87 -2.09 13.23 -22.24
N THR A 88 -3.17 12.95 -22.90
CA THR A 88 -3.72 13.92 -23.87
C THR A 88 -4.48 14.97 -23.05
N GLU A 89 -4.06 16.23 -23.12
CA GLU A 89 -4.73 17.33 -22.44
C GLU A 89 -6.22 17.34 -22.84
N PRO A 90 -7.16 17.23 -21.88
CA PRO A 90 -8.58 17.22 -22.22
C PRO A 90 -8.97 18.57 -22.80
N ARG A 91 -9.57 18.56 -23.98
CA ARG A 91 -10.00 19.79 -24.70
C ARG A 91 -11.21 20.47 -24.06
N SER A 92 -11.89 19.79 -23.12
CA SER A 92 -13.03 20.32 -22.39
C SER A 92 -13.19 19.66 -21.02
N ASN A 93 -13.91 20.33 -20.12
CA ASN A 93 -14.24 19.79 -18.80
C ASN A 93 -15.06 18.50 -18.88
N LEU A 94 -15.89 18.36 -19.92
CA LEU A 94 -16.70 17.15 -20.15
C LEU A 94 -15.81 15.96 -20.57
N GLU A 95 -14.81 16.19 -21.41
CA GLU A 95 -13.82 15.15 -21.78
C GLU A 95 -13.00 14.72 -20.56
N ALA A 96 -12.58 15.67 -19.73
CA ALA A 96 -11.88 15.38 -18.48
C ALA A 96 -12.72 14.51 -17.55
N LEU A 97 -14.01 14.85 -17.38
CA LEU A 97 -14.94 14.09 -16.54
C LEU A 97 -15.20 12.68 -17.11
N ARG A 98 -15.37 12.55 -18.41
CA ARG A 98 -15.52 11.25 -19.09
C ARG A 98 -14.28 10.38 -18.92
N ALA A 99 -13.11 10.93 -19.13
CA ALA A 99 -11.84 10.22 -18.94
C ALA A 99 -11.67 9.74 -17.50
N LEU A 100 -12.01 10.58 -16.51
CA LEU A 100 -11.98 10.22 -15.10
C LEU A 100 -12.97 9.10 -14.78
N ALA A 101 -14.21 9.20 -15.24
CA ALA A 101 -15.25 8.18 -15.02
C ALA A 101 -14.85 6.84 -15.66
N HIS A 102 -14.31 6.86 -16.86
CA HIS A 102 -13.83 5.66 -17.57
C HIS A 102 -12.69 4.98 -16.82
N ARG A 103 -11.72 5.75 -16.33
CA ARG A 103 -10.61 5.25 -15.50
C ARG A 103 -11.09 4.66 -14.19
N ALA A 104 -12.00 5.34 -13.50
CA ALA A 104 -12.59 4.84 -12.26
C ALA A 104 -13.32 3.50 -12.49
N ALA A 105 -14.05 3.36 -13.59
CA ALA A 105 -14.71 2.11 -13.95
C ALA A 105 -13.71 0.98 -14.25
N LEU A 106 -12.66 1.25 -15.04
CA LEU A 106 -11.60 0.26 -15.31
C LEU A 106 -10.85 -0.13 -14.04
N ALA A 107 -10.58 0.84 -13.17
CA ALA A 107 -9.95 0.61 -11.89
C ALA A 107 -10.79 -0.31 -10.99
N ALA A 108 -12.10 -0.11 -10.94
CA ALA A 108 -13.02 -0.91 -10.13
C ALA A 108 -13.05 -2.39 -10.53
N VAL A 109 -12.78 -2.69 -11.82
CA VAL A 109 -12.75 -4.08 -12.34
C VAL A 109 -11.32 -4.61 -12.48
N SER A 110 -10.32 -3.87 -12.03
CA SER A 110 -8.93 -4.35 -12.10
C SER A 110 -8.73 -5.58 -11.23
N PRO A 111 -7.83 -6.52 -11.62
CA PRO A 111 -7.56 -7.72 -10.82
C PRO A 111 -7.13 -7.40 -9.37
N ASP A 112 -6.38 -6.33 -9.17
CA ASP A 112 -5.92 -5.89 -7.85
C ASP A 112 -7.09 -5.44 -6.96
N MET A 113 -8.02 -4.64 -7.51
CA MET A 113 -9.20 -4.20 -6.76
C MET A 113 -10.18 -5.35 -6.50
N LEU A 114 -10.35 -6.24 -7.47
CA LEU A 114 -11.17 -7.45 -7.28
C LEU A 114 -10.60 -8.35 -6.19
N SER A 115 -9.28 -8.53 -6.14
CA SER A 115 -8.61 -9.32 -5.09
C SER A 115 -8.80 -8.69 -3.71
N ILE A 116 -8.66 -7.38 -3.58
CA ILE A 116 -8.92 -6.65 -2.32
C ILE A 116 -10.39 -6.75 -1.93
N TYR A 117 -11.31 -6.60 -2.89
CA TYR A 117 -12.75 -6.70 -2.62
C TYR A 117 -13.14 -8.11 -2.18
N GLN A 118 -12.64 -9.15 -2.85
CA GLN A 118 -12.88 -10.54 -2.47
C GLN A 118 -12.33 -10.83 -1.06
N LEU A 119 -11.14 -10.35 -0.75
CA LEU A 119 -10.55 -10.45 0.58
C LEU A 119 -11.43 -9.76 1.62
N LYS A 120 -11.87 -8.53 1.35
CA LYS A 120 -12.74 -7.77 2.23
C LYS A 120 -14.06 -8.48 2.50
N VAL A 121 -14.74 -8.93 1.44
CA VAL A 121 -16.05 -9.60 1.56
C VAL A 121 -15.91 -10.96 2.23
N GLY A 122 -14.89 -11.74 1.87
CA GLY A 122 -14.67 -13.08 2.43
C GLY A 122 -14.36 -13.06 3.93
N GLU A 123 -13.63 -12.07 4.40
CA GLU A 123 -13.17 -11.98 5.79
C GLU A 123 -13.97 -11.02 6.67
N ALA A 124 -14.83 -10.15 6.09
CA ALA A 124 -15.60 -9.15 6.83
C ALA A 124 -16.53 -9.75 7.91
N LYS A 125 -17.02 -10.97 7.72
CA LYS A 125 -17.83 -11.67 8.72
C LYS A 125 -17.02 -12.08 9.94
N GLN A 126 -15.76 -12.40 9.76
CA GLN A 126 -14.84 -12.89 10.77
C GLN A 126 -14.04 -11.75 11.41
N PHE A 127 -13.83 -10.67 10.68
CA PHE A 127 -13.07 -9.48 11.08
C PHE A 127 -13.88 -8.22 10.76
N PRO A 128 -14.79 -7.79 11.68
CA PRO A 128 -15.67 -6.63 11.46
C PRO A 128 -14.91 -5.33 11.17
N GLU A 129 -13.68 -5.20 11.68
CA GLU A 129 -12.81 -4.05 11.45
C GLU A 129 -12.46 -3.83 9.97
N ILE A 130 -12.48 -4.90 9.16
CA ILE A 130 -12.23 -4.81 7.72
C ILE A 130 -13.46 -4.28 6.97
N ALA A 131 -14.64 -4.54 7.49
CA ALA A 131 -15.90 -4.18 6.82
C ALA A 131 -16.07 -2.66 6.68
N SER A 132 -15.45 -1.88 7.57
CA SER A 132 -15.53 -0.43 7.59
C SER A 132 -14.46 0.29 6.74
N ILE A 133 -13.51 -0.46 6.19
CA ILE A 133 -12.44 0.04 5.33
C ILE A 133 -12.91 0.06 3.88
#